data_ca3b14e7d83346761782b30f0f0c4446
#
_entry.id   ca3b14e7d83346761782b30f0f0c4446
#
_cell.length_a   1.000
_cell.length_b   1.000
_cell.length_c   1.000
_cell.angle_alpha   90.00
_cell.angle_beta   90.00
_cell.angle_gamma   90.00
#
_symmetry.space_group_name_H-M   'P 1'
#
loop_
_entity.id
_entity.type
_entity.pdbx_description
1 polymer ?
#
loop_
_entity_poly.entity_id
_entity_poly.type
_entity_poly.pdbx_seq_one_letter_code
_entity_poly.pdbx_strand_id
1 'polypeptide(L)'
;MKIVVFHLPYPMGNYKLNEVLADKLTKDGHEVYLLQQLNGHPYNEEYYQQIKNLDPDVLYYEMLDQGTFDVVEKLNCKKILNIMGTGILKEKFRSTIKDYKGKWYTDVITNSLDIYNLLKDDVNTIEFFQYYFCAITEDELIYDEKYAHDCVFLGQGHHRLQMEEFKKELQVYFAQQHPFDFKVYGSGWPQVNWYKGLLPPNDIGSLYTSAKSSISVIEPEQYKNGMINNRYVELGYCKTPIISFKYPNIDWYGAEEYINFINST
;
A
#
# COMPACT_ATOMS: atom_id res chain seq x y z
N MET A 1 -10.16 23.51 5.69
CA MET A 1 -9.48 23.49 4.37
C MET A 1 -10.28 22.62 3.43
N LYS A 2 -10.23 22.93 2.15
CA LYS A 2 -10.78 22.10 1.10
C LYS A 2 -9.69 21.17 0.55
N ILE A 3 -9.88 19.87 0.67
CA ILE A 3 -8.87 18.86 0.35
C ILE A 3 -9.43 17.93 -0.72
N VAL A 4 -8.67 17.74 -1.80
CA VAL A 4 -8.95 16.70 -2.80
C VAL A 4 -7.98 15.55 -2.57
N VAL A 5 -8.52 14.34 -2.39
CA VAL A 5 -7.78 13.08 -2.38
C VAL A 5 -8.01 12.40 -3.73
N PHE A 6 -6.97 12.37 -4.54
CA PHE A 6 -7.01 11.79 -5.90
C PHE A 6 -6.27 10.45 -5.90
N HIS A 7 -6.98 9.36 -6.18
CA HIS A 7 -6.48 8.00 -5.97
C HIS A 7 -6.91 7.01 -7.05
N LEU A 8 -6.24 5.85 -7.07
CA LEU A 8 -6.57 4.72 -7.93
C LEU A 8 -7.85 4.00 -7.48
N PRO A 9 -8.62 3.43 -8.44
CA PRO A 9 -9.79 2.64 -8.13
C PRO A 9 -9.44 1.27 -7.55
N TYR A 10 -10.38 0.72 -6.76
CA TYR A 10 -10.33 -0.68 -6.37
C TYR A 10 -10.31 -1.62 -7.62
N PRO A 11 -9.54 -2.72 -7.63
CA PRO A 11 -8.73 -3.29 -6.54
C PRO A 11 -7.26 -2.84 -6.53
N MET A 12 -6.95 -1.71 -7.15
CA MET A 12 -5.58 -1.23 -7.30
C MET A 12 -5.17 -0.28 -6.16
N GLY A 13 -3.90 -0.37 -5.77
CA GLY A 13 -3.29 0.58 -4.85
C GLY A 13 -3.90 0.60 -3.44
N ASN A 14 -3.90 1.79 -2.86
CA ASN A 14 -4.31 2.05 -1.48
C ASN A 14 -5.76 2.56 -1.39
N TYR A 15 -6.67 2.02 -2.20
CA TYR A 15 -8.05 2.48 -2.30
C TYR A 15 -8.69 2.69 -0.91
N LYS A 16 -8.75 1.63 -0.10
CA LYS A 16 -9.37 1.68 1.23
C LYS A 16 -8.62 2.60 2.19
N LEU A 17 -7.29 2.67 2.08
CA LEU A 17 -6.49 3.59 2.87
C LEU A 17 -6.87 5.05 2.59
N ASN A 18 -7.10 5.40 1.32
CA ASN A 18 -7.51 6.74 0.92
C ASN A 18 -8.95 7.07 1.37
N GLU A 19 -9.86 6.10 1.40
CA GLU A 19 -11.19 6.29 1.99
C GLU A 19 -11.11 6.56 3.49
N VAL A 20 -10.32 5.79 4.23
CA VAL A 20 -10.09 5.99 5.67
C VAL A 20 -9.42 7.34 5.94
N LEU A 21 -8.46 7.75 5.09
CA LEU A 21 -7.84 9.06 5.18
C LEU A 21 -8.87 10.17 4.98
N ALA A 22 -9.70 10.07 3.95
CA ALA A 22 -10.75 11.06 3.65
C ALA A 22 -11.75 11.17 4.80
N ASP A 23 -12.16 10.04 5.39
CA ASP A 23 -13.07 10.01 6.55
C ASP A 23 -12.45 10.70 7.77
N LYS A 24 -11.20 10.41 8.10
CA LYS A 24 -10.48 11.06 9.20
C LYS A 24 -10.35 12.57 9.01
N LEU A 25 -9.93 13.00 7.84
CA LEU A 25 -9.81 14.42 7.51
C LEU A 25 -11.18 15.14 7.60
N THR A 26 -12.27 14.46 7.21
CA THR A 26 -13.63 14.99 7.34
C THR A 26 -14.03 15.13 8.82
N LYS A 27 -13.71 14.13 9.65
CA LYS A 27 -13.93 14.18 11.10
C LYS A 27 -13.13 15.29 11.78
N ASP A 28 -11.96 15.62 11.25
CA ASP A 28 -11.12 16.74 11.71
C ASP A 28 -11.63 18.12 11.22
N GLY A 29 -12.76 18.16 10.56
CA GLY A 29 -13.43 19.40 10.15
C GLY A 29 -12.97 19.95 8.80
N HIS A 30 -12.35 19.14 7.96
CA HIS A 30 -12.01 19.52 6.59
C HIS A 30 -13.14 19.18 5.61
N GLU A 31 -13.24 19.96 4.54
CA GLU A 31 -14.10 19.65 3.40
C GLU A 31 -13.31 18.77 2.43
N VAL A 32 -13.66 17.48 2.37
CA VAL A 32 -12.86 16.48 1.65
C VAL A 32 -13.60 15.89 0.45
N TYR A 33 -12.94 15.86 -0.69
CA TYR A 33 -13.43 15.28 -1.93
C TYR A 33 -12.53 14.10 -2.33
N LEU A 34 -13.12 12.92 -2.39
CA LEU A 34 -12.46 11.71 -2.85
C LEU A 34 -12.71 11.55 -4.36
N LEU A 35 -11.67 11.72 -5.17
CA LEU A 35 -11.75 11.56 -6.62
C LEU A 35 -11.01 10.33 -7.06
N GLN A 36 -11.71 9.46 -7.75
CA GLN A 36 -11.19 8.20 -8.25
C GLN A 36 -10.78 8.32 -9.72
N GLN A 37 -9.55 7.97 -10.04
CA GLN A 37 -9.11 7.86 -11.43
C GLN A 37 -9.79 6.65 -12.09
N LEU A 38 -10.39 6.84 -13.25
CA LEU A 38 -10.98 5.74 -14.02
C LEU A 38 -9.88 4.87 -14.64
N ASN A 39 -10.03 3.57 -14.53
CA ASN A 39 -9.09 2.57 -15.07
C ASN A 39 -8.77 2.79 -16.55
N GLY A 40 -7.49 2.80 -16.89
CA GLY A 40 -7.00 2.74 -18.25
C GLY A 40 -7.05 4.05 -19.05
N HIS A 41 -7.41 5.16 -18.41
CA HIS A 41 -7.38 6.45 -19.06
C HIS A 41 -6.14 7.23 -18.64
N PRO A 42 -5.19 7.50 -19.56
CA PRO A 42 -4.20 8.53 -19.35
C PRO A 42 -4.92 9.86 -19.13
N TYR A 43 -4.18 10.85 -18.64
CA TYR A 43 -4.63 12.21 -18.41
C TYR A 43 -5.95 12.54 -19.13
N ASN A 44 -6.95 12.88 -18.34
CA ASN A 44 -8.22 13.33 -18.84
C ASN A 44 -8.40 14.79 -18.42
N GLU A 45 -8.61 15.66 -19.39
CA GLU A 45 -8.94 17.08 -19.16
C GLU A 45 -10.15 17.23 -18.21
N GLU A 46 -11.02 16.22 -18.18
CA GLU A 46 -12.15 16.17 -17.28
C GLU A 46 -11.71 16.15 -15.81
N TYR A 47 -10.70 15.35 -15.42
CA TYR A 47 -10.18 15.35 -14.06
C TYR A 47 -9.54 16.67 -13.68
N TYR A 48 -8.78 17.25 -14.59
CA TYR A 48 -8.24 18.58 -14.38
C TYR A 48 -9.34 19.60 -14.10
N GLN A 49 -10.40 19.61 -14.92
CA GLN A 49 -11.53 20.53 -14.74
C GLN A 49 -12.30 20.24 -13.46
N GLN A 50 -12.50 18.97 -13.09
CA GLN A 50 -13.15 18.61 -11.83
C GLN A 50 -12.35 19.14 -10.63
N ILE A 51 -11.04 18.87 -10.56
CA ILE A 51 -10.18 19.34 -9.47
C ILE A 51 -10.11 20.87 -9.47
N LYS A 52 -9.95 21.50 -10.63
CA LYS A 52 -9.91 22.95 -10.78
C LYS A 52 -11.20 23.62 -10.29
N ASN A 53 -12.37 23.06 -10.65
CA ASN A 53 -13.65 23.61 -10.23
C ASN A 53 -13.90 23.48 -8.72
N LEU A 54 -13.29 22.49 -8.09
CA LEU A 54 -13.30 22.36 -6.63
C LEU A 54 -12.46 23.44 -5.95
N ASP A 55 -11.46 23.99 -6.64
CA ASP A 55 -10.52 24.99 -6.12
C ASP A 55 -9.96 24.59 -4.75
N PRO A 56 -9.21 23.48 -4.67
CA PRO A 56 -8.76 22.95 -3.39
C PRO A 56 -7.61 23.76 -2.80
N ASP A 57 -7.56 23.85 -1.46
CA ASP A 57 -6.39 24.31 -0.72
C ASP A 57 -5.24 23.30 -0.82
N VAL A 58 -5.59 22.00 -0.82
CA VAL A 58 -4.66 20.89 -0.82
C VAL A 58 -5.11 19.80 -1.79
N LEU A 59 -4.20 19.36 -2.64
CA LEU A 59 -4.31 18.13 -3.42
C LEU A 59 -3.39 17.08 -2.82
N TYR A 60 -3.97 16.01 -2.28
CA TYR A 60 -3.25 14.78 -1.93
C TYR A 60 -3.44 13.78 -3.06
N TYR A 61 -2.36 13.20 -3.57
CA TYR A 61 -2.44 12.27 -4.68
C TYR A 61 -1.34 11.21 -4.65
N GLU A 62 -1.66 10.07 -5.21
CA GLU A 62 -0.69 9.00 -5.44
C GLU A 62 -0.07 9.18 -6.83
N MET A 63 1.21 8.87 -6.94
CA MET A 63 1.87 8.88 -8.24
C MET A 63 1.44 7.65 -9.05
N LEU A 64 0.82 7.91 -10.19
CA LEU A 64 0.23 6.87 -11.02
C LEU A 64 0.94 6.75 -12.37
N ASP A 65 1.08 7.86 -13.09
CA ASP A 65 1.68 7.92 -14.42
C ASP A 65 1.97 9.38 -14.84
N GLN A 66 2.50 9.55 -16.04
CA GLN A 66 2.80 10.87 -16.59
C GLN A 66 1.54 11.73 -16.73
N GLY A 67 0.41 11.12 -17.06
CA GLY A 67 -0.85 11.84 -17.19
C GLY A 67 -1.32 12.50 -15.89
N THR A 68 -1.09 11.84 -14.75
CA THR A 68 -1.36 12.42 -13.42
C THR A 68 -0.52 13.69 -13.20
N PHE A 69 0.76 13.66 -13.56
CA PHE A 69 1.63 14.83 -13.41
C PHE A 69 1.21 15.98 -14.30
N ASP A 70 0.77 15.72 -15.53
CA ASP A 70 0.28 16.74 -16.46
C ASP A 70 -0.97 17.47 -15.94
N VAL A 71 -1.83 16.77 -15.16
CA VAL A 71 -2.95 17.39 -14.43
C VAL A 71 -2.41 18.24 -13.28
N VAL A 72 -1.59 17.65 -12.42
CA VAL A 72 -1.13 18.25 -11.17
C VAL A 72 -0.29 19.52 -11.44
N GLU A 73 0.54 19.51 -12.48
CA GLU A 73 1.38 20.66 -12.82
C GLU A 73 0.56 21.94 -13.09
N LYS A 74 -0.64 21.80 -13.65
CA LYS A 74 -1.51 22.95 -14.00
C LYS A 74 -2.29 23.51 -12.80
N LEU A 75 -2.32 22.82 -11.68
CA LEU A 75 -3.08 23.24 -10.50
C LEU A 75 -2.25 24.19 -9.62
N ASN A 76 -2.93 25.17 -9.04
CA ASN A 76 -2.30 26.14 -8.15
C ASN A 76 -2.79 25.94 -6.69
N CYS A 77 -2.35 24.87 -6.07
CA CYS A 77 -2.67 24.52 -4.68
C CYS A 77 -1.46 23.86 -4.01
N LYS A 78 -1.55 23.64 -2.70
CA LYS A 78 -0.58 22.79 -2.01
C LYS A 78 -0.71 21.35 -2.53
N LYS A 79 0.40 20.70 -2.89
CA LYS A 79 0.44 19.39 -3.52
C LYS A 79 1.20 18.42 -2.65
N ILE A 80 0.52 17.42 -2.10
CA ILE A 80 1.12 16.37 -1.29
C ILE A 80 1.18 15.11 -2.15
N LEU A 81 2.39 14.76 -2.56
CA LEU A 81 2.65 13.54 -3.33
C LEU A 81 2.88 12.37 -2.38
N ASN A 82 2.03 11.37 -2.47
CA ASN A 82 2.20 10.10 -1.77
C ASN A 82 2.97 9.11 -2.66
N ILE A 83 4.19 8.78 -2.24
CA ILE A 83 5.04 7.83 -2.95
C ILE A 83 5.05 6.51 -2.18
N MET A 84 4.04 5.69 -2.41
CA MET A 84 3.91 4.37 -1.81
C MET A 84 3.92 3.30 -2.90
N GLY A 85 5.03 2.63 -3.09
CA GLY A 85 5.10 1.53 -4.05
C GLY A 85 6.41 1.45 -4.83
N THR A 86 6.58 0.33 -5.52
CA THR A 86 7.82 -0.02 -6.25
C THR A 86 7.93 0.62 -7.63
N GLY A 87 6.82 0.97 -8.27
CA GLY A 87 6.82 1.44 -9.67
C GLY A 87 7.60 2.74 -9.91
N ILE A 88 7.80 3.51 -8.85
CA ILE A 88 8.47 4.82 -8.86
C ILE A 88 9.98 4.70 -8.71
N LEU A 89 10.46 3.56 -8.29
CA LEU A 89 11.86 3.35 -7.94
C LEU A 89 12.77 3.10 -9.14
N LYS A 90 12.26 3.21 -10.36
CA LYS A 90 13.09 3.16 -11.56
C LYS A 90 14.07 4.32 -11.54
N GLU A 91 15.34 4.02 -11.76
CA GLU A 91 16.48 4.95 -11.66
C GLU A 91 16.26 6.27 -12.44
N LYS A 92 15.66 6.19 -13.63
CA LYS A 92 15.31 7.35 -14.45
C LYS A 92 14.32 8.28 -13.74
N PHE A 93 13.40 7.73 -12.96
CA PHE A 93 12.42 8.52 -12.23
C PHE A 93 13.03 9.18 -11.00
N ARG A 94 13.91 8.46 -10.28
CA ARG A 94 14.64 9.02 -9.12
C ARG A 94 15.45 10.27 -9.49
N SER A 95 16.07 10.26 -10.68
CA SER A 95 16.83 11.43 -11.15
C SER A 95 15.92 12.60 -11.52
N THR A 96 14.71 12.31 -12.01
CA THR A 96 13.79 13.32 -12.54
C THR A 96 12.95 14.00 -11.46
N ILE A 97 12.59 13.29 -10.38
CA ILE A 97 11.65 13.80 -9.37
C ILE A 97 12.11 15.10 -8.73
N LYS A 98 13.41 15.27 -8.52
CA LYS A 98 14.01 16.49 -7.92
C LYS A 98 13.76 17.74 -8.77
N ASP A 99 13.72 17.58 -10.09
CA ASP A 99 13.58 18.68 -11.04
C ASP A 99 12.14 19.24 -11.09
N TYR A 100 11.18 18.53 -10.50
CA TYR A 100 9.76 18.87 -10.53
C TYR A 100 9.20 19.39 -9.22
N LYS A 101 10.09 19.72 -8.27
CA LYS A 101 9.70 20.40 -7.04
C LYS A 101 8.94 21.69 -7.35
N GLY A 102 7.83 21.92 -6.67
CA GLY A 102 6.95 23.06 -6.89
C GLY A 102 5.95 22.88 -8.04
N LYS A 103 6.30 22.11 -9.06
CA LYS A 103 5.38 21.79 -10.16
C LYS A 103 4.47 20.61 -9.82
N TRP A 104 5.08 19.48 -9.51
CA TRP A 104 4.35 18.26 -9.20
C TRP A 104 4.02 18.13 -7.72
N TYR A 105 4.89 18.60 -6.83
CA TYR A 105 4.68 18.51 -5.41
C TYR A 105 5.29 19.68 -4.64
N THR A 106 4.71 20.00 -3.50
CA THR A 106 5.29 20.88 -2.47
C THR A 106 5.81 20.07 -1.30
N ASP A 107 5.13 18.98 -0.99
CA ASP A 107 5.43 18.08 0.10
C ASP A 107 5.35 16.62 -0.38
N VAL A 108 6.08 15.73 0.28
CA VAL A 108 6.13 14.31 -0.05
C VAL A 108 5.85 13.48 1.19
N ILE A 109 5.08 12.42 1.01
CA ILE A 109 4.92 11.35 1.99
C ILE A 109 5.44 10.07 1.34
N THR A 110 6.26 9.30 2.04
CA THR A 110 6.80 8.05 1.51
C THR A 110 7.00 6.99 2.57
N ASN A 111 6.83 5.74 2.21
CA ASN A 111 7.19 4.56 3.00
C ASN A 111 8.53 3.94 2.56
N SER A 112 9.22 4.58 1.63
CA SER A 112 10.52 4.13 1.13
C SER A 112 11.65 4.93 1.76
N LEU A 113 12.52 4.26 2.49
CA LEU A 113 13.72 4.88 3.07
C LEU A 113 14.64 5.47 1.99
N ASP A 114 14.72 4.82 0.84
CA ASP A 114 15.51 5.31 -0.29
C ASP A 114 14.98 6.63 -0.84
N ILE A 115 13.65 6.73 -1.02
CA ILE A 115 13.00 7.97 -1.47
C ILE A 115 13.15 9.06 -0.42
N TYR A 116 12.96 8.72 0.86
CA TYR A 116 13.20 9.66 1.95
C TYR A 116 14.63 10.22 1.90
N ASN A 117 15.64 9.36 1.85
CA ASN A 117 17.03 9.76 1.80
C ASN A 117 17.38 10.55 0.51
N LEU A 118 16.72 10.23 -0.61
CA LEU A 118 16.88 10.95 -1.86
C LEU A 118 16.38 12.39 -1.79
N LEU A 119 15.26 12.63 -1.10
CA LEU A 119 14.51 13.88 -1.18
C LEU A 119 14.59 14.75 0.08
N LYS A 120 15.04 14.23 1.23
CA LYS A 120 14.99 14.93 2.53
C LYS A 120 15.65 16.30 2.55
N ASP A 121 16.68 16.51 1.70
CA ASP A 121 17.39 17.78 1.62
C ASP A 121 16.84 18.72 0.51
N ASP A 122 15.95 18.19 -0.34
CA ASP A 122 15.46 18.90 -1.53
C ASP A 122 13.99 19.32 -1.43
N VAL A 123 13.21 18.77 -0.51
CA VAL A 123 11.79 19.09 -0.34
C VAL A 123 11.54 19.88 0.94
N ASN A 124 10.48 20.70 0.94
CA ASN A 124 10.15 21.51 2.10
C ASN A 124 9.72 20.66 3.29
N THR A 125 8.95 19.62 3.01
CA THR A 125 8.50 18.65 3.99
C THR A 125 8.52 17.29 3.34
N ILE A 126 9.34 16.39 3.87
CA ILE A 126 9.23 14.98 3.58
C ILE A 126 8.96 14.26 4.88
N GLU A 127 7.88 13.50 4.92
CA GLU A 127 7.56 12.65 6.04
C GLU A 127 7.85 11.22 5.62
N PHE A 128 8.67 10.57 6.41
CA PHE A 128 8.76 9.13 6.36
C PHE A 128 7.57 8.57 7.09
N PHE A 129 6.71 7.97 6.29
CA PHE A 129 5.44 7.49 6.76
C PHE A 129 5.54 6.02 7.17
N GLN A 130 5.69 5.80 8.46
CA GLN A 130 5.41 4.49 9.04
C GLN A 130 3.91 4.34 9.20
N TYR A 131 3.19 4.14 8.12
CA TYR A 131 1.77 3.72 8.10
C TYR A 131 0.92 4.21 9.29
N TYR A 132 0.75 5.52 9.46
CA TYR A 132 -0.16 6.07 10.45
C TYR A 132 -1.64 5.74 10.17
N PHE A 133 -1.92 5.17 8.99
CA PHE A 133 -3.26 4.78 8.60
C PHE A 133 -3.31 3.27 8.34
N CYS A 134 -3.99 2.58 9.20
CA CYS A 134 -4.47 1.24 8.91
C CYS A 134 -5.73 1.37 8.03
N ALA A 135 -5.81 0.60 6.97
CA ALA A 135 -7.01 0.53 6.14
C ALA A 135 -8.15 -0.25 6.81
N ILE A 136 -7.91 -0.79 8.00
CA ILE A 136 -8.87 -1.55 8.80
C ILE A 136 -9.43 -0.63 9.88
N THR A 137 -10.73 -0.68 10.08
CA THR A 137 -11.45 0.05 11.12
C THR A 137 -11.81 -0.87 12.29
N GLU A 138 -12.12 -0.31 13.47
CA GLU A 138 -12.43 -1.12 14.67
C GLU A 138 -13.64 -2.03 14.47
N ASP A 139 -14.64 -1.59 13.72
CA ASP A 139 -15.83 -2.35 13.40
C ASP A 139 -15.59 -3.54 12.45
N GLU A 140 -14.42 -3.61 11.82
CA GLU A 140 -14.00 -4.75 11.00
C GLU A 140 -13.23 -5.81 11.79
N LEU A 141 -12.87 -5.54 13.05
CA LEU A 141 -12.16 -6.48 13.93
C LEU A 141 -13.12 -7.53 14.51
N ILE A 142 -13.79 -8.24 13.63
CA ILE A 142 -14.80 -9.24 13.99
C ILE A 142 -14.26 -10.64 13.69
N TYR A 143 -14.27 -11.52 14.69
CA TYR A 143 -13.99 -12.94 14.47
C TYR A 143 -15.10 -13.56 13.59
N ASP A 144 -14.68 -14.22 12.52
CA ASP A 144 -15.58 -14.94 11.61
C ASP A 144 -15.00 -16.34 11.34
N GLU A 145 -15.73 -17.37 11.72
CA GLU A 145 -15.28 -18.76 11.61
C GLU A 145 -14.89 -19.16 10.18
N LYS A 146 -15.50 -18.54 9.15
CA LYS A 146 -15.15 -18.79 7.74
C LYS A 146 -13.69 -18.41 7.42
N TYR A 147 -13.07 -17.57 8.25
CA TYR A 147 -11.68 -17.09 8.13
C TYR A 147 -10.74 -17.67 9.21
N ALA A 148 -11.21 -18.57 10.05
CA ALA A 148 -10.46 -19.20 11.14
C ALA A 148 -9.43 -20.22 10.64
N HIS A 149 -8.50 -19.76 9.79
CA HIS A 149 -7.45 -20.60 9.21
C HIS A 149 -6.19 -20.60 10.09
N ASP A 150 -5.35 -21.64 9.96
CA ASP A 150 -4.07 -21.69 10.67
C ASP A 150 -3.09 -20.63 10.16
N CYS A 151 -3.07 -20.42 8.82
CA CYS A 151 -2.25 -19.41 8.21
C CYS A 151 -2.92 -18.85 6.95
N VAL A 152 -2.81 -17.54 6.76
CA VAL A 152 -3.35 -16.87 5.57
C VAL A 152 -2.31 -16.05 4.85
N PHE A 153 -2.57 -15.82 3.57
CA PHE A 153 -1.88 -14.80 2.78
C PHE A 153 -2.91 -13.99 1.98
N LEU A 154 -2.81 -12.67 2.04
CA LEU A 154 -3.62 -11.77 1.23
C LEU A 154 -2.72 -10.96 0.28
N GLY A 155 -2.92 -11.07 -1.02
CA GLY A 155 -2.17 -10.29 -2.00
C GLY A 155 -2.24 -10.85 -3.41
N GLN A 156 -1.60 -10.13 -4.34
CA GLN A 156 -1.56 -10.53 -5.75
C GLN A 156 -0.52 -11.61 -6.00
N GLY A 157 -0.86 -12.60 -6.84
CA GLY A 157 -0.01 -13.72 -7.19
C GLY A 157 0.95 -13.49 -8.35
N HIS A 158 0.57 -12.67 -9.34
CA HIS A 158 1.30 -12.55 -10.61
C HIS A 158 2.80 -12.30 -10.48
N HIS A 159 3.19 -11.29 -9.71
CA HIS A 159 4.60 -10.96 -9.52
C HIS A 159 5.31 -11.96 -8.59
N ARG A 160 4.62 -12.43 -7.57
CA ARG A 160 5.18 -13.32 -6.55
C ARG A 160 5.49 -14.71 -7.08
N LEU A 161 4.64 -15.23 -7.98
CA LEU A 161 4.87 -16.53 -8.63
C LEU A 161 6.05 -16.51 -9.62
N GLN A 162 6.55 -15.35 -10.01
CA GLN A 162 7.73 -15.20 -10.86
C GLN A 162 9.04 -15.13 -10.08
N MET A 163 8.97 -14.97 -8.76
CA MET A 163 10.15 -14.87 -7.89
C MET A 163 10.65 -16.27 -7.50
N GLU A 164 11.88 -16.63 -7.90
CA GLU A 164 12.45 -17.95 -7.59
C GLU A 164 12.60 -18.20 -6.08
N GLU A 165 12.97 -17.16 -5.31
CA GLU A 165 13.06 -17.23 -3.85
C GLU A 165 11.67 -17.49 -3.25
N PHE A 166 10.66 -16.77 -3.73
CA PHE A 166 9.28 -16.97 -3.31
C PHE A 166 8.75 -18.36 -3.66
N LYS A 167 9.09 -18.87 -4.85
CA LYS A 167 8.73 -20.24 -5.25
C LYS A 167 9.36 -21.28 -4.35
N LYS A 168 10.64 -21.17 -4.02
CA LYS A 168 11.33 -22.15 -3.17
C LYS A 168 10.76 -22.19 -1.76
N GLU A 169 10.49 -21.04 -1.20
CA GLU A 169 10.09 -20.90 0.20
C GLU A 169 8.59 -21.13 0.39
N LEU A 170 7.77 -20.67 -0.55
CA LEU A 170 6.34 -20.98 -0.52
C LEU A 170 6.02 -22.37 -1.07
N GLN A 171 6.86 -23.00 -1.87
CA GLN A 171 6.65 -24.41 -2.22
C GLN A 171 6.54 -25.29 -0.99
N VAL A 172 7.26 -24.97 0.08
CA VAL A 172 7.10 -25.65 1.36
C VAL A 172 5.69 -25.45 1.92
N TYR A 173 5.12 -24.25 1.79
CA TYR A 173 3.77 -23.91 2.27
C TYR A 173 2.67 -24.31 1.28
N PHE A 174 2.97 -24.33 0.00
CA PHE A 174 2.05 -24.74 -1.07
C PHE A 174 2.13 -26.21 -1.43
N ALA A 175 3.16 -26.92 -1.01
CA ALA A 175 3.22 -28.36 -1.13
C ALA A 175 2.05 -28.97 -0.33
N GLN A 176 1.18 -29.68 -0.98
CA GLN A 176 -0.13 -30.19 -0.54
C GLN A 176 -0.11 -31.14 0.69
N GLN A 177 0.98 -31.17 1.44
CA GLN A 177 1.23 -32.13 2.52
C GLN A 177 1.35 -31.49 3.91
N HIS A 178 0.95 -30.21 4.05
CA HIS A 178 1.01 -29.58 5.36
C HIS A 178 -0.19 -29.98 6.24
N PRO A 179 0.08 -30.28 7.51
CA PRO A 179 -0.97 -30.60 8.47
C PRO A 179 -1.80 -29.38 8.90
N PHE A 180 -1.50 -28.17 8.40
CA PHE A 180 -2.20 -26.94 8.78
C PHE A 180 -3.02 -26.37 7.62
N ASP A 181 -4.09 -25.68 7.99
CA ASP A 181 -5.02 -25.05 7.06
C ASP A 181 -4.48 -23.71 6.56
N PHE A 182 -3.82 -23.74 5.38
CA PHE A 182 -3.31 -22.55 4.71
C PHE A 182 -4.25 -22.07 3.60
N LYS A 183 -4.56 -20.78 3.59
CA LYS A 183 -5.41 -20.16 2.57
C LYS A 183 -4.82 -18.88 2.02
N VAL A 184 -5.07 -18.65 0.72
CA VAL A 184 -4.62 -17.48 -0.02
C VAL A 184 -5.81 -16.74 -0.60
N TYR A 185 -5.81 -15.44 -0.42
CA TYR A 185 -6.79 -14.50 -0.97
C TYR A 185 -6.10 -13.48 -1.88
N GLY A 186 -6.81 -12.99 -2.90
CA GLY A 186 -6.31 -11.98 -3.81
C GLY A 186 -6.40 -12.42 -5.28
N SER A 187 -5.83 -11.63 -6.18
CA SER A 187 -5.86 -11.89 -7.62
C SER A 187 -4.61 -12.60 -8.13
N GLY A 188 -4.73 -13.23 -9.32
CA GLY A 188 -3.57 -13.77 -10.05
C GLY A 188 -2.99 -15.07 -9.52
N TRP A 189 -3.72 -15.81 -8.71
CA TRP A 189 -3.34 -17.12 -8.20
C TRP A 189 -3.92 -18.25 -9.06
N PRO A 190 -3.23 -19.40 -9.16
CA PRO A 190 -3.78 -20.57 -9.82
C PRO A 190 -5.00 -21.11 -9.06
N GLN A 191 -5.91 -21.76 -9.78
CA GLN A 191 -7.09 -22.40 -9.20
C GLN A 191 -6.70 -23.70 -8.51
N VAL A 192 -6.40 -23.62 -7.23
CA VAL A 192 -5.97 -24.73 -6.37
C VAL A 192 -6.71 -24.69 -5.03
N ASN A 193 -6.67 -25.79 -4.28
CA ASN A 193 -7.48 -25.97 -3.07
C ASN A 193 -7.28 -24.92 -1.96
N TRP A 194 -6.08 -24.33 -1.89
CA TRP A 194 -5.75 -23.30 -0.91
C TRP A 194 -6.12 -21.87 -1.36
N TYR A 195 -6.47 -21.68 -2.64
CA TYR A 195 -6.89 -20.37 -3.14
C TYR A 195 -8.39 -20.16 -2.93
N LYS A 196 -8.76 -19.01 -2.37
CA LYS A 196 -10.12 -18.66 -2.00
C LYS A 196 -10.74 -17.53 -2.83
N GLY A 197 -10.01 -16.98 -3.80
CA GLY A 197 -10.48 -15.89 -4.62
C GLY A 197 -10.19 -14.50 -4.04
N LEU A 198 -10.92 -13.51 -4.55
CA LEU A 198 -10.82 -12.15 -4.04
C LEU A 198 -11.50 -12.04 -2.69
N LEU A 199 -10.86 -11.32 -1.78
CA LEU A 199 -11.46 -10.95 -0.50
C LEU A 199 -12.17 -9.61 -0.65
N PRO A 200 -13.42 -9.47 -0.16
CA PRO A 200 -14.06 -8.15 -0.04
C PRO A 200 -13.23 -7.22 0.82
N PRO A 201 -13.06 -5.93 0.45
CA PRO A 201 -12.22 -5.00 1.22
C PRO A 201 -12.60 -4.88 2.69
N ASN A 202 -13.88 -4.92 3.00
CA ASN A 202 -14.39 -4.83 4.37
C ASN A 202 -14.21 -6.11 5.20
N ASP A 203 -13.79 -7.20 4.57
CA ASP A 203 -13.53 -8.46 5.25
C ASP A 203 -12.05 -8.63 5.65
N ILE A 204 -11.17 -7.66 5.30
CA ILE A 204 -9.73 -7.75 5.59
C ILE A 204 -9.50 -7.83 7.09
N GLY A 205 -10.18 -6.98 7.87
CA GLY A 205 -10.09 -6.99 9.34
C GLY A 205 -10.55 -8.33 9.92
N SER A 206 -11.67 -8.87 9.46
CA SER A 206 -12.19 -10.17 9.90
C SER A 206 -11.28 -11.33 9.52
N LEU A 207 -10.69 -11.31 8.30
CA LEU A 207 -9.71 -12.32 7.89
C LEU A 207 -8.52 -12.38 8.83
N TYR A 208 -7.90 -11.23 9.10
CA TYR A 208 -6.70 -11.18 9.94
C TYR A 208 -7.02 -11.44 11.41
N THR A 209 -8.11 -10.91 11.92
CA THR A 209 -8.54 -11.16 13.32
C THR A 209 -8.86 -12.62 13.58
N SER A 210 -9.35 -13.36 12.58
CA SER A 210 -9.77 -14.77 12.72
C SER A 210 -8.64 -15.76 12.46
N ALA A 211 -7.65 -15.39 11.63
CA ALA A 211 -6.52 -16.25 11.31
C ALA A 211 -5.54 -16.36 12.48
N LYS A 212 -4.96 -17.56 12.69
CA LYS A 212 -3.93 -17.77 13.73
C LYS A 212 -2.59 -17.13 13.38
N SER A 213 -2.30 -16.95 12.10
CA SER A 213 -1.09 -16.29 11.60
C SER A 213 -1.27 -15.83 10.15
N SER A 214 -0.40 -14.94 9.70
CA SER A 214 -0.33 -14.54 8.30
C SER A 214 1.10 -14.47 7.81
N ILE A 215 1.33 -14.92 6.58
CA ILE A 215 2.60 -14.73 5.89
C ILE A 215 2.62 -13.31 5.31
N SER A 216 3.70 -12.57 5.56
CA SER A 216 3.96 -11.32 4.89
C SER A 216 5.22 -11.43 4.04
N VAL A 217 5.04 -11.47 2.73
CA VAL A 217 6.12 -11.46 1.75
C VAL A 217 6.03 -10.19 0.93
N ILE A 218 7.13 -9.47 0.89
CA ILE A 218 7.27 -8.26 0.08
C ILE A 218 7.94 -8.59 -1.26
N GLU A 219 7.74 -7.75 -2.25
CA GLU A 219 8.38 -7.92 -3.55
C GLU A 219 9.90 -7.64 -3.45
N PRO A 220 10.76 -8.26 -4.30
CA PRO A 220 12.21 -8.06 -4.23
C PRO A 220 12.64 -6.61 -4.31
N GLU A 221 11.95 -5.82 -5.11
CA GLU A 221 12.23 -4.38 -5.20
C GLU A 221 11.87 -3.64 -3.92
N GLN A 222 10.78 -4.00 -3.27
CA GLN A 222 10.41 -3.46 -1.95
C GLN A 222 11.46 -3.85 -0.91
N TYR A 223 11.88 -5.10 -0.93
CA TYR A 223 12.94 -5.62 -0.08
C TYR A 223 14.25 -4.82 -0.23
N LYS A 224 14.73 -4.64 -1.48
CA LYS A 224 15.97 -3.91 -1.77
C LYS A 224 15.91 -2.45 -1.35
N ASN A 225 14.74 -1.83 -1.42
CA ASN A 225 14.53 -0.42 -1.11
C ASN A 225 14.12 -0.16 0.35
N GLY A 226 14.17 -1.20 1.21
CA GLY A 226 13.84 -1.07 2.63
C GLY A 226 12.41 -0.60 2.85
N MET A 227 11.45 -1.11 2.08
CA MET A 227 10.05 -0.74 2.19
C MET A 227 9.30 -1.71 3.07
N ILE A 228 8.43 -1.19 3.92
CA ILE A 228 7.38 -1.96 4.59
C ILE A 228 6.07 -1.81 3.80
N ASN A 229 5.33 -2.88 3.63
CA ASN A 229 4.00 -2.80 3.03
C ASN A 229 2.89 -2.68 4.09
N ASN A 230 1.71 -2.25 3.66
CA ASN A 230 0.53 -2.03 4.53
C ASN A 230 0.18 -3.25 5.38
N ARG A 231 0.45 -4.45 4.87
CA ARG A 231 0.10 -5.71 5.55
C ARG A 231 0.71 -5.82 6.95
N TYR A 232 1.92 -5.31 7.16
CA TYR A 232 2.52 -5.35 8.50
C TYR A 232 1.73 -4.52 9.51
N VAL A 233 1.26 -3.36 9.08
CA VAL A 233 0.44 -2.48 9.92
C VAL A 233 -0.94 -3.09 10.17
N GLU A 234 -1.57 -3.60 9.12
CA GLU A 234 -2.87 -4.26 9.19
C GLU A 234 -2.84 -5.47 10.12
N LEU A 235 -1.82 -6.34 9.98
CA LEU A 235 -1.63 -7.50 10.84
C LEU A 235 -1.34 -7.10 12.30
N GLY A 236 -0.49 -6.09 12.50
CA GLY A 236 -0.22 -5.55 13.83
C GLY A 236 -1.48 -4.98 14.49
N TYR A 237 -2.29 -4.25 13.74
CA TYR A 237 -3.56 -3.71 14.22
C TYR A 237 -4.56 -4.81 14.60
N CYS A 238 -4.65 -5.87 13.80
CA CYS A 238 -5.47 -7.05 14.07
C CYS A 238 -4.86 -7.98 15.14
N LYS A 239 -3.65 -7.71 15.63
CA LYS A 239 -2.89 -8.57 16.54
C LYS A 239 -2.64 -9.97 15.99
N THR A 240 -2.54 -10.11 14.69
CA THR A 240 -2.30 -11.38 14.00
C THR A 240 -0.79 -11.64 13.94
N PRO A 241 -0.30 -12.78 14.43
CA PRO A 241 1.10 -13.15 14.32
C PRO A 241 1.61 -13.12 12.88
N ILE A 242 2.76 -12.48 12.65
CA ILE A 242 3.33 -12.28 11.33
C ILE A 242 4.48 -13.27 11.13
N ILE A 243 4.45 -13.98 10.00
CA ILE A 243 5.53 -14.83 9.52
C ILE A 243 6.17 -14.13 8.32
N SER A 244 7.44 -13.79 8.41
CA SER A 244 8.14 -13.03 7.37
C SER A 244 9.60 -13.41 7.24
N PHE A 245 10.22 -13.06 6.10
CA PHE A 245 11.67 -13.09 5.96
C PHE A 245 12.28 -11.87 6.61
N LYS A 246 13.45 -12.03 7.23
CA LYS A 246 14.22 -10.88 7.71
C LYS A 246 14.74 -10.13 6.48
N TYR A 247 14.46 -8.84 6.40
CA TYR A 247 14.92 -7.99 5.31
C TYR A 247 15.69 -6.77 5.83
N PRO A 248 16.54 -6.14 5.00
CA PRO A 248 17.32 -5.00 5.40
C PRO A 248 16.43 -3.87 5.96
N ASN A 249 16.95 -3.18 6.96
CA ASN A 249 16.28 -2.02 7.58
C ASN A 249 14.98 -2.32 8.33
N ILE A 250 14.63 -3.58 8.61
CA ILE A 250 13.44 -3.90 9.42
C ILE A 250 13.54 -3.25 10.80
N ASP A 251 14.73 -3.18 11.37
CA ASP A 251 15.03 -2.58 12.67
C ASP A 251 14.65 -1.09 12.72
N TRP A 252 14.79 -0.41 11.59
CA TRP A 252 14.44 1.00 11.47
C TRP A 252 12.94 1.27 11.68
N TYR A 253 12.11 0.27 11.42
CA TYR A 253 10.67 0.36 11.61
C TYR A 253 10.20 -0.03 13.02
N GLY A 254 11.10 -0.44 13.92
CA GLY A 254 10.73 -0.92 15.25
C GLY A 254 9.83 -2.16 15.23
N ALA A 255 9.83 -2.91 14.14
CA ALA A 255 8.91 -4.02 13.91
C ALA A 255 9.47 -5.38 14.34
N GLU A 256 10.74 -5.45 14.75
CA GLU A 256 11.42 -6.72 15.11
C GLU A 256 10.70 -7.48 16.24
N GLU A 257 10.10 -6.77 17.17
CA GLU A 257 9.43 -7.38 18.32
C GLU A 257 8.11 -8.09 17.95
N TYR A 258 7.55 -7.76 16.79
CA TYR A 258 6.22 -8.25 16.37
C TYR A 258 6.26 -9.24 15.22
N ILE A 259 7.46 -9.52 14.68
CA ILE A 259 7.60 -10.35 13.49
C ILE A 259 8.38 -11.61 13.79
N ASN A 260 7.79 -12.75 13.49
CA ASN A 260 8.49 -14.03 13.51
C ASN A 260 9.25 -14.20 12.19
N PHE A 261 10.56 -14.07 12.23
CA PHE A 261 11.39 -14.24 11.05
C PHE A 261 11.62 -15.71 10.72
N ILE A 262 11.43 -16.06 9.46
CA ILE A 262 11.91 -17.33 8.92
C ILE A 262 13.40 -17.14 8.63
N ASN A 263 14.24 -17.90 9.32
CA ASN A 263 15.66 -17.92 8.99
C ASN A 263 15.84 -18.59 7.64
N SER A 264 16.39 -17.85 6.66
CA SER A 264 16.90 -18.45 5.45
C SER A 264 18.12 -19.34 5.79
N THR A 265 17.93 -20.63 5.77
CA THR A 265 19.02 -21.61 5.84
C THR A 265 19.69 -21.74 4.49
#